data_3150d93b32e644ca992333ab9ad433ad
#
_entry.id   3150d93b32e644ca992333ab9ad433ad
#
_cell.length_a   1.000
_cell.length_b   1.000
_cell.length_c   1.000
_cell.angle_alpha   90.00
_cell.angle_beta   90.00
_cell.angle_gamma   90.00
#
_symmetry.space_group_name_H-M   'P 1'
#
loop_
_entity.id
_entity.type
_entity.pdbx_description
1 polymer ?
#
loop_
_entity_poly.entity_id
_entity_poly.type
_entity_poly.pdbx_seq_one_letter_code
_entity_poly.pdbx_strand_id
1 'polypeptide(L)'
;CSLVWDEAQKLAGKDTDYHRRDLWEAIEMGDYPEWELGVQIIEEENEHDFDFDILDPTKLIPEEIVPITPLGKMTLNRNPDNFFAETEQVAFCPGHIVPGIDFSNDPLLQGRLFSYTDTQISRLGGPNFHELPINRPVAPFHNGQRDAQHRTTIDKGRASYEPNSIDGGWPKETPPAAQDGGFESYPERIDAAKIRQRSESFSDHFSQATLFFNSMSEHEKEHIIAAYSFELGKVEREFIRAREVNEILANIDLQLAKRVAENLGLPAPTQGTVEARKTSFDHSPALSQANLLPENIKTRKVAILAANGVDGAAIDAMKKALAAEGAHAKLLGPTSAPVKTADGKSLPVDASMEGMPSVIFDAVFVPGG
;
A
#
# COMPACT_ATOMS: atom_id res chain seq x y z
N CYS A 1 6.88 5.83 -1.30
CA CYS A 1 7.32 7.19 -0.97
C CYS A 1 6.94 7.47 0.49
N SER A 2 7.90 7.77 1.34
CA SER A 2 7.61 8.15 2.72
C SER A 2 8.03 9.57 2.97
N LEU A 3 7.05 10.39 3.32
CA LEU A 3 7.26 11.72 3.86
C LEU A 3 7.21 11.63 5.39
N VAL A 4 7.94 12.52 6.05
CA VAL A 4 7.76 12.74 7.48
C VAL A 4 6.35 13.29 7.73
N TRP A 5 5.79 13.01 8.91
CA TRP A 5 4.36 13.23 9.15
C TRP A 5 3.90 14.68 8.95
N ASP A 6 4.66 15.66 9.42
CA ASP A 6 4.33 17.09 9.27
C ASP A 6 4.41 17.57 7.81
N GLU A 7 5.36 17.06 7.02
CA GLU A 7 5.43 17.33 5.59
C GLU A 7 4.24 16.70 4.84
N ALA A 8 3.80 15.49 5.21
CA ALA A 8 2.60 14.89 4.66
C ALA A 8 1.35 15.73 4.93
N GLN A 9 1.23 16.29 6.15
CA GLN A 9 0.12 17.18 6.52
C GLN A 9 0.16 18.51 5.72
N LYS A 10 1.34 19.10 5.55
CA LYS A 10 1.49 20.31 4.72
C LYS A 10 1.10 20.04 3.27
N LEU A 11 1.54 18.90 2.73
CA LEU A 11 1.23 18.51 1.37
C LEU A 11 -0.27 18.29 1.16
N ALA A 12 -0.92 17.56 2.05
CA ALA A 12 -2.36 17.34 2.02
C ALA A 12 -3.15 18.66 2.14
N GLY A 13 -2.63 19.65 2.88
CA GLY A 13 -3.23 20.98 2.98
C GLY A 13 -3.05 21.86 1.73
N LYS A 14 -1.99 21.63 0.95
CA LYS A 14 -1.73 22.35 -0.30
C LYS A 14 -2.46 21.74 -1.50
N ASP A 15 -2.49 20.42 -1.56
CA ASP A 15 -3.16 19.67 -2.61
C ASP A 15 -3.73 18.36 -2.03
N THR A 16 -5.02 18.32 -1.80
CA THR A 16 -5.72 17.15 -1.25
C THR A 16 -5.68 15.94 -2.18
N ASP A 17 -5.41 16.16 -3.46
CA ASP A 17 -5.32 15.13 -4.51
C ASP A 17 -3.87 14.79 -4.89
N TYR A 18 -2.88 15.24 -4.12
CA TYR A 18 -1.48 15.07 -4.49
C TYR A 18 -1.10 13.61 -4.82
N HIS A 19 -1.51 12.65 -4.00
CA HIS A 19 -1.19 11.23 -4.22
C HIS A 19 -1.68 10.72 -5.57
N ARG A 20 -2.91 11.07 -5.94
CA ARG A 20 -3.51 10.70 -7.22
C ARG A 20 -2.85 11.44 -8.38
N ARG A 21 -2.57 12.73 -8.21
CA ARG A 21 -1.92 13.56 -9.21
C ARG A 21 -0.50 13.10 -9.49
N ASP A 22 0.29 12.82 -8.45
CA ASP A 22 1.68 12.35 -8.60
C ASP A 22 1.75 11.03 -9.38
N LEU A 23 0.87 10.07 -9.05
CA LEU A 23 0.79 8.80 -9.78
C LEU A 23 0.36 9.00 -11.24
N TRP A 24 -0.67 9.82 -11.47
CA TRP A 24 -1.16 10.11 -12.80
C TRP A 24 -0.08 10.75 -13.68
N GLU A 25 0.57 11.80 -13.16
CA GLU A 25 1.62 12.51 -13.87
C GLU A 25 2.85 11.63 -14.13
N ALA A 26 3.24 10.78 -13.19
CA ALA A 26 4.36 9.85 -13.38
C ALA A 26 4.10 8.91 -14.57
N ILE A 27 2.88 8.36 -14.65
CA ILE A 27 2.49 7.49 -15.78
C ILE A 27 2.47 8.27 -17.10
N GLU A 28 1.90 9.48 -17.15
CA GLU A 28 1.87 10.31 -18.35
C GLU A 28 3.27 10.73 -18.83
N MET A 29 4.22 10.92 -17.91
CA MET A 29 5.60 11.25 -18.25
C MET A 29 6.44 10.03 -18.66
N GLY A 30 5.92 8.81 -18.50
CA GLY A 30 6.65 7.58 -18.77
C GLY A 30 7.54 7.10 -17.63
N ASP A 31 7.43 7.71 -16.45
CA ASP A 31 8.10 7.29 -15.21
C ASP A 31 7.25 6.23 -14.52
N TYR A 32 7.10 5.08 -15.15
CA TYR A 32 6.18 4.04 -14.72
C TYR A 32 6.54 3.48 -13.34
N PRO A 33 5.66 3.63 -12.34
CA PRO A 33 5.85 3.01 -11.04
C PRO A 33 5.82 1.49 -11.13
N GLU A 34 6.71 0.84 -10.39
CA GLU A 34 6.88 -0.61 -10.42
C GLU A 34 6.89 -1.19 -9.01
N TRP A 35 6.32 -2.38 -8.87
CA TRP A 35 6.36 -3.20 -7.66
C TRP A 35 6.78 -4.63 -8.00
N GLU A 36 7.59 -5.21 -7.15
CA GLU A 36 7.88 -6.63 -7.19
C GLU A 36 6.77 -7.40 -6.47
N LEU A 37 6.30 -8.48 -7.07
CA LEU A 37 5.41 -9.45 -6.46
C LEU A 37 6.25 -10.64 -5.99
N GLY A 38 6.20 -10.91 -4.70
CA GLY A 38 6.88 -12.04 -4.11
C GLY A 38 5.95 -12.82 -3.18
N VAL A 39 6.37 -14.02 -2.82
CA VAL A 39 5.70 -14.91 -1.87
C VAL A 39 6.67 -15.38 -0.80
N GLN A 40 6.17 -15.58 0.41
CA GLN A 40 6.83 -16.32 1.47
C GLN A 40 6.15 -17.68 1.56
N ILE A 41 6.92 -18.77 1.41
CA ILE A 41 6.40 -20.13 1.40
C ILE A 41 6.73 -20.77 2.73
N ILE A 42 5.71 -21.26 3.42
CA ILE A 42 5.82 -22.01 4.67
C ILE A 42 5.20 -23.38 4.40
N GLU A 43 6.01 -24.42 4.54
CA GLU A 43 5.53 -25.79 4.41
C GLU A 43 4.57 -26.12 5.57
N GLU A 44 3.57 -26.96 5.33
CA GLU A 44 2.55 -27.33 6.32
C GLU A 44 3.16 -27.86 7.63
N GLU A 45 4.22 -28.65 7.54
CA GLU A 45 4.90 -29.20 8.69
C GLU A 45 5.56 -28.15 9.61
N ASN A 46 5.80 -26.93 9.09
CA ASN A 46 6.46 -25.82 9.78
C ASN A 46 5.50 -24.69 10.19
N GLU A 47 4.18 -24.84 9.96
CA GLU A 47 3.21 -23.79 10.24
C GLU A 47 3.14 -23.39 11.72
N HIS A 48 3.57 -24.29 12.62
CA HIS A 48 3.59 -24.07 14.08
C HIS A 48 4.98 -23.75 14.64
N ASP A 49 6.00 -23.58 13.81
CA ASP A 49 7.39 -23.33 14.24
C ASP A 49 7.64 -21.85 14.62
N PHE A 50 6.61 -21.04 14.63
CA PHE A 50 6.68 -19.63 14.96
C PHE A 50 6.25 -19.37 16.42
N ASP A 51 6.82 -18.33 17.03
CA ASP A 51 6.41 -17.88 18.37
C ASP A 51 5.15 -16.98 18.36
N PHE A 52 4.49 -16.90 17.21
CA PHE A 52 3.20 -16.25 16.98
C PHE A 52 2.35 -17.08 16.01
N ASP A 53 1.06 -16.82 15.99
CA ASP A 53 0.13 -17.44 15.03
C ASP A 53 0.29 -16.78 13.66
N ILE A 54 0.70 -17.52 12.64
CA ILE A 54 0.88 -17.02 11.27
C ILE A 54 -0.44 -16.60 10.60
N LEU A 55 -1.58 -17.03 11.14
CA LEU A 55 -2.91 -16.61 10.72
C LEU A 55 -3.43 -15.40 11.50
N ASP A 56 -2.65 -14.87 12.45
CA ASP A 56 -3.01 -13.64 13.16
C ASP A 56 -2.75 -12.42 12.24
N PRO A 57 -3.81 -11.69 11.82
CA PRO A 57 -3.68 -10.58 10.89
C PRO A 57 -2.91 -9.37 11.47
N THR A 58 -2.59 -9.38 12.75
CA THR A 58 -1.76 -8.36 13.42
C THR A 58 -0.27 -8.68 13.40
N LYS A 59 0.12 -9.83 12.87
CA LYS A 59 1.51 -10.29 12.82
C LYS A 59 2.01 -10.30 11.36
N LEU A 60 3.28 -10.01 11.17
CA LEU A 60 3.99 -10.19 9.92
C LEU A 60 5.10 -11.24 10.10
N ILE A 61 5.52 -11.84 9.03
CA ILE A 61 6.60 -12.82 9.00
C ILE A 61 7.86 -12.11 8.50
N PRO A 62 8.91 -11.95 9.32
CA PRO A 62 10.16 -11.32 8.90
C PRO A 62 10.81 -12.07 7.73
N GLU A 63 11.33 -11.32 6.76
CA GLU A 63 11.99 -11.88 5.57
C GLU A 63 13.24 -12.68 5.92
N GLU A 64 13.87 -12.38 7.04
CA GLU A 64 15.04 -13.10 7.54
C GLU A 64 14.69 -14.48 8.10
N ILE A 65 13.43 -14.71 8.50
CA ILE A 65 12.92 -16.02 8.95
C ILE A 65 12.42 -16.82 7.74
N VAL A 66 11.58 -16.20 6.92
CA VAL A 66 11.06 -16.81 5.69
C VAL A 66 11.36 -15.87 4.52
N PRO A 67 12.38 -16.17 3.70
CA PRO A 67 12.76 -15.32 2.58
C PRO A 67 11.63 -15.14 1.55
N ILE A 68 11.55 -13.95 0.95
CA ILE A 68 10.65 -13.70 -0.16
C ILE A 68 11.19 -14.34 -1.43
N THR A 69 10.35 -15.11 -2.11
CA THR A 69 10.61 -15.65 -3.45
C THR A 69 9.93 -14.74 -4.47
N PRO A 70 10.69 -14.01 -5.33
CA PRO A 70 10.12 -13.16 -6.36
C PRO A 70 9.35 -13.98 -7.40
N LEU A 71 8.15 -13.56 -7.75
CA LEU A 71 7.31 -14.18 -8.79
C LEU A 71 7.20 -13.33 -10.04
N GLY A 72 7.25 -12.01 -9.92
CA GLY A 72 7.07 -11.11 -11.04
C GLY A 72 7.09 -9.64 -10.66
N LYS A 73 6.80 -8.81 -11.64
CA LYS A 73 6.78 -7.37 -11.49
C LYS A 73 5.46 -6.78 -12.01
N MET A 74 4.88 -5.87 -11.25
CA MET A 74 3.74 -5.06 -11.66
C MET A 74 4.24 -3.67 -12.07
N THR A 75 3.91 -3.25 -13.28
CA THR A 75 4.25 -1.92 -13.80
C THR A 75 2.97 -1.17 -14.16
N LEU A 76 2.76 0.02 -13.59
CA LEU A 76 1.64 0.89 -13.95
C LEU A 76 2.06 1.79 -15.13
N ASN A 77 1.62 1.44 -16.32
CA ASN A 77 2.07 2.07 -17.59
C ASN A 77 0.93 2.70 -18.39
N ARG A 78 -0.28 2.78 -17.86
CA ARG A 78 -1.43 3.41 -18.50
C ARG A 78 -2.40 3.96 -17.47
N ASN A 79 -2.80 5.19 -17.65
CA ASN A 79 -3.91 5.79 -16.92
C ASN A 79 -5.27 5.33 -17.49
N PRO A 80 -6.37 5.32 -16.70
CA PRO A 80 -7.70 5.06 -17.22
C PRO A 80 -8.17 6.23 -18.11
N ASP A 81 -8.88 5.91 -19.20
CA ASP A 81 -9.53 6.90 -20.05
C ASP A 81 -10.88 7.35 -19.47
N ASN A 82 -11.57 6.42 -18.84
CA ASN A 82 -12.84 6.66 -18.16
C ASN A 82 -12.78 6.08 -16.74
N PHE A 83 -12.57 6.93 -15.75
CA PHE A 83 -12.42 6.54 -14.35
C PHE A 83 -13.63 5.73 -13.84
N PHE A 84 -14.86 6.11 -14.21
CA PHE A 84 -16.04 5.41 -13.73
C PHE A 84 -16.10 3.96 -14.26
N ALA A 85 -15.88 3.78 -15.56
CA ALA A 85 -15.94 2.48 -16.20
C ALA A 85 -14.76 1.56 -15.82
N GLU A 86 -13.56 2.13 -15.67
CA GLU A 86 -12.32 1.37 -15.53
C GLU A 86 -11.80 1.28 -14.09
N THR A 87 -12.33 2.09 -13.16
CA THR A 87 -11.85 2.14 -11.77
C THR A 87 -12.97 2.11 -10.74
N GLU A 88 -13.99 3.00 -10.86
CA GLU A 88 -15.06 3.10 -9.86
C GLU A 88 -15.84 1.80 -9.69
N GLN A 89 -16.09 1.08 -10.77
CA GLN A 89 -16.85 -0.17 -10.76
C GLN A 89 -16.01 -1.42 -10.46
N VAL A 90 -14.72 -1.28 -10.16
CA VAL A 90 -13.87 -2.42 -9.78
C VAL A 90 -14.40 -3.05 -8.50
N ALA A 91 -14.50 -4.38 -8.51
CA ALA A 91 -15.04 -5.18 -7.41
C ALA A 91 -14.03 -6.24 -6.99
N PHE A 92 -13.22 -5.95 -5.99
CA PHE A 92 -12.39 -6.97 -5.36
C PHE A 92 -13.26 -7.94 -4.58
N CYS A 93 -13.05 -9.26 -4.76
CA CYS A 93 -13.80 -10.30 -4.07
C CYS A 93 -12.86 -11.45 -3.66
N PRO A 94 -12.48 -11.57 -2.37
CA PRO A 94 -11.59 -12.63 -1.90
C PRO A 94 -12.13 -14.04 -2.14
N GLY A 95 -13.44 -14.20 -2.28
CA GLY A 95 -14.06 -15.48 -2.59
C GLY A 95 -13.87 -15.98 -4.03
N HIS A 96 -13.39 -15.12 -4.94
CA HIS A 96 -13.11 -15.48 -6.32
C HIS A 96 -11.68 -15.98 -6.48
N ILE A 97 -11.46 -17.25 -6.19
CA ILE A 97 -10.17 -17.93 -6.26
C ILE A 97 -10.07 -18.82 -7.51
N VAL A 98 -8.86 -19.27 -7.80
CA VAL A 98 -8.55 -20.20 -8.91
C VAL A 98 -8.18 -21.58 -8.35
N PRO A 99 -8.25 -22.65 -9.17
CA PRO A 99 -7.77 -23.97 -8.74
C PRO A 99 -6.34 -23.91 -8.21
N GLY A 100 -6.06 -24.64 -7.13
CA GLY A 100 -4.78 -24.65 -6.44
C GLY A 100 -4.63 -23.62 -5.32
N ILE A 101 -5.63 -22.76 -5.10
CA ILE A 101 -5.72 -21.83 -3.96
C ILE A 101 -6.97 -22.17 -3.14
N ASP A 102 -6.84 -22.20 -1.82
CA ASP A 102 -7.95 -22.38 -0.89
C ASP A 102 -7.88 -21.38 0.26
N PHE A 103 -8.86 -21.39 1.13
CA PHE A 103 -9.00 -20.47 2.24
C PHE A 103 -8.41 -21.05 3.51
N SER A 104 -7.56 -20.26 4.16
CA SER A 104 -7.09 -20.59 5.51
C SER A 104 -8.17 -20.33 6.57
N ASN A 105 -7.91 -20.80 7.78
CA ASN A 105 -8.78 -20.58 8.95
C ASN A 105 -8.59 -19.20 9.61
N ASP A 106 -7.88 -18.27 8.97
CA ASP A 106 -7.75 -16.89 9.43
C ASP A 106 -9.15 -16.28 9.64
N PRO A 107 -9.51 -15.88 10.89
CA PRO A 107 -10.84 -15.35 11.18
C PRO A 107 -11.17 -14.07 10.39
N LEU A 108 -10.16 -13.24 10.09
CA LEU A 108 -10.35 -12.04 9.29
C LEU A 108 -10.67 -12.40 7.84
N LEU A 109 -9.94 -13.35 7.24
CA LEU A 109 -10.23 -13.84 5.90
C LEU A 109 -11.65 -14.41 5.82
N GLN A 110 -12.04 -15.27 6.76
CA GLN A 110 -13.38 -15.85 6.81
C GLN A 110 -14.48 -14.77 6.88
N GLY A 111 -14.27 -13.71 7.63
CA GLY A 111 -15.18 -12.54 7.65
C GLY A 111 -15.17 -11.76 6.33
N ARG A 112 -14.04 -11.66 5.66
CA ARG A 112 -13.89 -10.97 4.38
C ARG A 112 -14.59 -11.68 3.23
N LEU A 113 -14.67 -13.01 3.23
CA LEU A 113 -15.42 -13.78 2.23
C LEU A 113 -16.90 -13.35 2.20
N PHE A 114 -17.47 -13.11 3.36
CA PHE A 114 -18.84 -12.61 3.48
C PHE A 114 -18.94 -11.10 3.18
N SER A 115 -18.11 -10.27 3.82
CA SER A 115 -18.27 -8.82 3.79
C SER A 115 -18.03 -8.21 2.41
N TYR A 116 -17.08 -8.74 1.63
CA TYR A 116 -16.86 -8.25 0.26
C TYR A 116 -17.98 -8.64 -0.69
N THR A 117 -18.53 -9.84 -0.57
CA THR A 117 -19.71 -10.24 -1.35
C THR A 117 -20.89 -9.34 -1.04
N ASP A 118 -21.18 -9.09 0.24
CA ASP A 118 -22.29 -8.23 0.67
C ASP A 118 -22.14 -6.79 0.15
N THR A 119 -20.95 -6.20 0.32
CA THR A 119 -20.72 -4.84 -0.16
C THR A 119 -20.80 -4.70 -1.68
N GLN A 120 -20.32 -5.67 -2.46
CA GLN A 120 -20.38 -5.59 -3.92
C GLN A 120 -21.81 -5.75 -4.44
N ILE A 121 -22.63 -6.60 -3.82
CA ILE A 121 -24.06 -6.71 -4.15
C ILE A 121 -24.76 -5.37 -3.92
N SER A 122 -24.49 -4.70 -2.81
CA SER A 122 -25.09 -3.41 -2.48
C SER A 122 -24.55 -2.28 -3.36
N ARG A 123 -23.23 -2.19 -3.50
CA ARG A 123 -22.55 -1.10 -4.21
C ARG A 123 -22.78 -1.14 -5.71
N LEU A 124 -22.78 -2.32 -6.31
CA LEU A 124 -22.84 -2.52 -7.77
C LEU A 124 -24.22 -3.02 -8.25
N GLY A 125 -25.18 -3.16 -7.35
CA GLY A 125 -26.57 -3.36 -7.69
C GLY A 125 -27.00 -4.79 -7.99
N GLY A 126 -26.21 -5.80 -7.66
CA GLY A 126 -26.63 -7.20 -7.81
C GLY A 126 -25.50 -8.22 -7.74
N PRO A 127 -25.86 -9.53 -7.70
CA PRO A 127 -24.89 -10.61 -7.53
C PRO A 127 -24.01 -10.87 -8.77
N ASN A 128 -24.34 -10.31 -9.91
CA ASN A 128 -23.58 -10.46 -11.15
C ASN A 128 -22.53 -9.34 -11.35
N PHE A 129 -22.05 -8.72 -10.29
CA PHE A 129 -21.04 -7.68 -10.35
C PHE A 129 -19.75 -8.12 -11.07
N HIS A 130 -19.46 -9.42 -11.06
CA HIS A 130 -18.32 -10.02 -11.77
C HIS A 130 -18.51 -10.07 -13.30
N GLU A 131 -19.69 -9.79 -13.82
CA GLU A 131 -19.97 -9.69 -15.26
C GLU A 131 -19.80 -8.25 -15.81
N LEU A 132 -19.63 -7.26 -14.96
CA LEU A 132 -19.24 -5.93 -15.40
C LEU A 132 -17.88 -6.02 -16.14
N PRO A 133 -17.69 -5.32 -17.27
CA PRO A 133 -16.51 -5.51 -18.13
C PRO A 133 -15.17 -5.43 -17.39
N ILE A 134 -15.03 -4.50 -16.43
CA ILE A 134 -13.79 -4.33 -15.66
C ILE A 134 -13.53 -5.49 -14.68
N ASN A 135 -14.58 -6.20 -14.24
CA ASN A 135 -14.50 -7.28 -13.27
C ASN A 135 -14.53 -8.67 -13.91
N ARG A 136 -14.83 -8.73 -15.21
CA ARG A 136 -15.01 -10.02 -15.88
C ARG A 136 -13.66 -10.73 -16.01
N PRO A 137 -13.55 -11.98 -15.54
CA PRO A 137 -12.35 -12.77 -15.74
C PRO A 137 -12.12 -13.06 -17.23
N VAL A 138 -10.86 -13.13 -17.63
CA VAL A 138 -10.47 -13.47 -19.02
C VAL A 138 -10.77 -14.93 -19.30
N ALA A 139 -10.50 -15.82 -18.34
CA ALA A 139 -10.85 -17.23 -18.45
C ALA A 139 -12.37 -17.43 -18.27
N PRO A 140 -13.01 -18.25 -19.10
CA PRO A 140 -14.41 -18.59 -18.90
C PRO A 140 -14.64 -19.28 -17.55
N PHE A 141 -15.73 -18.94 -16.91
CA PHE A 141 -16.19 -19.64 -15.71
C PHE A 141 -17.70 -19.88 -15.80
N HIS A 142 -18.18 -20.89 -15.09
CA HIS A 142 -19.58 -21.25 -15.01
C HIS A 142 -20.00 -21.42 -13.55
N ASN A 143 -21.22 -20.99 -13.25
CA ASN A 143 -21.86 -21.24 -11.96
C ASN A 143 -23.37 -21.40 -12.16
N GLY A 144 -24.11 -21.68 -11.09
CA GLY A 144 -25.58 -21.82 -11.15
C GLY A 144 -26.37 -20.51 -11.26
N GLN A 145 -25.69 -19.36 -11.28
CA GLN A 145 -26.34 -18.05 -11.39
C GLN A 145 -26.82 -17.80 -12.81
N ARG A 146 -28.12 -17.52 -12.99
CA ARG A 146 -28.73 -17.28 -14.30
C ARG A 146 -29.52 -15.98 -14.39
N ASP A 147 -29.97 -15.47 -13.29
CA ASP A 147 -30.87 -14.32 -13.19
C ASP A 147 -30.20 -13.14 -12.46
N ALA A 148 -30.96 -12.11 -12.20
CA ALA A 148 -30.60 -10.84 -11.58
C ALA A 148 -29.86 -9.87 -12.50
N GLN A 149 -29.77 -8.62 -12.04
CA GLN A 149 -29.19 -7.52 -12.80
C GLN A 149 -27.72 -7.79 -13.16
N HIS A 150 -27.28 -7.22 -14.26
CA HIS A 150 -25.95 -7.35 -14.86
C HIS A 150 -25.65 -8.75 -15.44
N ARG A 151 -26.61 -9.66 -15.49
CA ARG A 151 -26.43 -10.93 -16.20
C ARG A 151 -26.29 -10.67 -17.70
N THR A 152 -25.12 -10.97 -18.27
CA THR A 152 -24.80 -10.77 -19.69
C THR A 152 -24.47 -12.07 -20.41
N THR A 153 -24.24 -13.15 -19.67
CA THR A 153 -24.01 -14.49 -20.21
C THR A 153 -25.34 -15.10 -20.65
N ILE A 154 -25.38 -15.69 -21.84
CA ILE A 154 -26.57 -16.38 -22.38
C ILE A 154 -26.43 -17.85 -22.07
N ASP A 155 -27.16 -18.31 -21.03
CA ASP A 155 -27.19 -19.71 -20.65
C ASP A 155 -28.17 -20.46 -21.59
N LYS A 156 -27.75 -21.63 -22.02
CA LYS A 156 -28.55 -22.50 -22.86
C LYS A 156 -29.21 -23.63 -22.02
N GLY A 157 -30.29 -24.17 -22.52
CA GLY A 157 -31.02 -25.26 -21.86
C GLY A 157 -32.07 -24.78 -20.86
N ARG A 158 -32.88 -25.72 -20.37
CA ARG A 158 -34.06 -25.45 -19.53
C ARG A 158 -33.80 -25.65 -18.04
N ALA A 159 -32.88 -26.52 -17.71
CA ALA A 159 -32.51 -26.79 -16.31
C ALA A 159 -31.34 -25.89 -15.88
N SER A 160 -31.45 -25.32 -14.68
CA SER A 160 -30.45 -24.44 -14.08
C SER A 160 -29.85 -25.01 -12.79
N TYR A 161 -30.09 -26.26 -12.49
CA TYR A 161 -29.62 -26.92 -11.28
C TYR A 161 -29.30 -28.41 -11.54
N GLU A 162 -28.50 -28.98 -10.69
CA GLU A 162 -28.12 -30.39 -10.67
C GLU A 162 -28.47 -30.99 -9.29
N PRO A 163 -29.02 -32.23 -9.15
CA PRO A 163 -29.45 -33.10 -10.25
C PRO A 163 -30.80 -32.72 -10.83
N ASN A 164 -31.01 -33.03 -12.11
CA ASN A 164 -32.30 -32.87 -12.77
C ASN A 164 -32.57 -34.04 -13.75
N SER A 165 -33.81 -34.13 -14.32
CA SER A 165 -34.23 -35.21 -15.20
C SER A 165 -34.15 -34.88 -16.70
N ILE A 166 -33.76 -33.65 -17.06
CA ILE A 166 -33.83 -33.16 -18.45
C ILE A 166 -32.50 -33.25 -19.16
N ASP A 167 -31.42 -33.12 -18.43
CA ASP A 167 -30.03 -32.94 -18.90
C ASP A 167 -29.78 -31.62 -19.65
N GLY A 168 -28.57 -31.10 -19.51
CA GLY A 168 -28.08 -29.88 -20.16
C GLY A 168 -28.59 -28.56 -19.56
N GLY A 169 -27.84 -27.51 -19.79
CA GLY A 169 -28.19 -26.13 -19.40
C GLY A 169 -27.80 -25.68 -18.01
N TRP A 170 -27.17 -26.52 -17.24
CA TRP A 170 -26.57 -26.18 -15.93
C TRP A 170 -25.06 -26.30 -15.98
N PRO A 171 -24.34 -25.59 -15.11
CA PRO A 171 -22.92 -25.80 -14.96
C PRO A 171 -22.65 -27.16 -14.32
N LYS A 172 -21.56 -27.81 -14.77
CA LYS A 172 -21.06 -29.03 -14.15
C LYS A 172 -19.75 -28.73 -13.47
N GLU A 173 -19.52 -29.35 -12.32
CA GLU A 173 -18.22 -29.29 -11.69
C GLU A 173 -17.18 -29.94 -12.61
N THR A 174 -16.05 -29.28 -12.76
CA THR A 174 -14.89 -29.84 -13.45
C THR A 174 -14.11 -30.69 -12.45
N PRO A 175 -13.96 -32.01 -12.69
CA PRO A 175 -13.18 -32.86 -11.78
C PRO A 175 -11.72 -32.36 -11.67
N PRO A 176 -11.06 -32.51 -10.50
CA PRO A 176 -9.64 -32.16 -10.33
C PRO A 176 -8.71 -32.86 -11.32
N ALA A 177 -9.05 -34.08 -11.74
CA ALA A 177 -8.29 -34.88 -12.72
C ALA A 177 -8.56 -34.49 -14.19
N ALA A 178 -9.41 -33.50 -14.48
CA ALA A 178 -9.65 -33.03 -15.85
C ALA A 178 -8.39 -32.35 -16.40
N GLN A 179 -8.26 -32.34 -17.73
CA GLN A 179 -7.08 -31.75 -18.41
C GLN A 179 -6.82 -30.29 -18.00
N ASP A 180 -7.89 -29.50 -17.80
CA ASP A 180 -7.80 -28.09 -17.41
C ASP A 180 -7.85 -27.88 -15.88
N GLY A 181 -7.91 -28.99 -15.11
CA GLY A 181 -8.04 -28.97 -13.66
C GLY A 181 -9.34 -28.37 -13.13
N GLY A 182 -9.93 -28.99 -12.12
CA GLY A 182 -11.06 -28.44 -11.37
C GLY A 182 -10.60 -27.92 -10.01
N PHE A 183 -11.48 -27.22 -9.31
CA PHE A 183 -11.25 -26.82 -7.93
C PHE A 183 -11.34 -28.05 -7.01
N GLU A 184 -10.39 -28.17 -6.09
CA GLU A 184 -10.39 -29.15 -5.01
C GLU A 184 -10.00 -28.43 -3.73
N SER A 185 -10.83 -28.58 -2.70
CA SER A 185 -10.52 -28.06 -1.37
C SER A 185 -9.36 -28.84 -0.75
N TYR A 186 -8.49 -28.13 -0.08
CA TYR A 186 -7.42 -28.74 0.71
C TYR A 186 -8.00 -29.52 1.90
N PRO A 187 -7.75 -30.83 2.03
CA PRO A 187 -8.32 -31.67 3.08
C PRO A 187 -7.58 -31.50 4.40
N GLU A 188 -7.76 -30.38 5.06
CA GLU A 188 -7.16 -30.09 6.36
C GLU A 188 -7.80 -30.96 7.46
N ARG A 189 -6.96 -31.67 8.25
CA ARG A 189 -7.40 -32.37 9.45
C ARG A 189 -7.39 -31.39 10.63
N ILE A 190 -8.54 -31.23 11.28
CA ILE A 190 -8.67 -30.44 12.51
C ILE A 190 -8.92 -31.39 13.69
N ASP A 191 -8.03 -31.35 14.69
CA ASP A 191 -8.15 -32.10 15.95
C ASP A 191 -8.16 -31.09 17.11
N ALA A 192 -9.27 -30.37 17.26
CA ALA A 192 -9.43 -29.31 18.25
C ALA A 192 -10.89 -29.19 18.70
N ALA A 193 -11.10 -28.59 19.86
CA ALA A 193 -12.43 -28.23 20.33
C ALA A 193 -12.96 -27.01 19.54
N LYS A 194 -14.22 -27.07 19.07
CA LYS A 194 -14.88 -25.91 18.49
C LYS A 194 -15.26 -24.93 19.61
N ILE A 195 -14.46 -23.89 19.78
CA ILE A 195 -14.64 -22.84 20.79
C ILE A 195 -14.75 -21.46 20.13
N ARG A 196 -15.29 -20.50 20.88
CA ARG A 196 -15.31 -19.10 20.47
C ARG A 196 -14.32 -18.32 21.35
N GLN A 197 -13.08 -18.32 20.93
CA GLN A 197 -11.98 -17.67 21.65
C GLN A 197 -11.01 -17.07 20.63
N ARG A 198 -10.41 -15.94 20.96
CA ARG A 198 -9.28 -15.40 20.19
C ARG A 198 -8.01 -16.17 20.54
N SER A 199 -7.09 -16.26 19.57
CA SER A 199 -5.74 -16.77 19.80
C SER A 199 -5.04 -15.97 20.91
N GLU A 200 -4.21 -16.64 21.71
CA GLU A 200 -3.41 -15.96 22.75
C GLU A 200 -2.44 -14.94 22.12
N SER A 201 -1.92 -15.23 20.94
CA SER A 201 -1.04 -14.31 20.21
C SER A 201 -1.69 -12.97 19.91
N PHE A 202 -3.01 -12.93 19.74
CA PHE A 202 -3.77 -11.69 19.54
C PHE A 202 -3.71 -10.75 20.76
N SER A 203 -3.49 -11.27 21.96
CA SER A 203 -3.32 -10.47 23.17
C SER A 203 -1.95 -9.78 23.25
N ASP A 204 -1.00 -10.21 22.43
CA ASP A 204 0.27 -9.56 22.29
C ASP A 204 0.16 -8.39 21.29
N HIS A 205 -0.07 -7.20 21.83
CA HIS A 205 -0.25 -5.97 21.06
C HIS A 205 1.06 -5.23 20.79
N PHE A 206 2.16 -5.64 21.41
CA PHE A 206 3.38 -4.82 21.48
C PHE A 206 4.60 -5.41 20.75
N SER A 207 4.73 -6.74 20.67
CA SER A 207 5.94 -7.37 20.13
C SER A 207 6.22 -6.96 18.68
N GLN A 208 5.19 -6.86 17.84
CA GLN A 208 5.35 -6.41 16.44
C GLN A 208 5.70 -4.93 16.33
N ALA A 209 5.12 -4.09 17.18
CA ALA A 209 5.46 -2.66 17.24
C ALA A 209 6.90 -2.45 17.74
N THR A 210 7.33 -3.26 18.72
CA THR A 210 8.71 -3.28 19.22
C THR A 210 9.68 -3.74 18.13
N LEU A 211 9.37 -4.83 17.41
CA LEU A 211 10.14 -5.29 16.26
C LEU A 211 10.29 -4.17 15.22
N PHE A 212 9.20 -3.51 14.86
CA PHE A 212 9.21 -2.41 13.90
C PHE A 212 10.11 -1.26 14.40
N PHE A 213 9.91 -0.79 15.63
CA PHE A 213 10.69 0.32 16.19
C PHE A 213 12.19 0.00 16.30
N ASN A 214 12.52 -1.22 16.76
CA ASN A 214 13.92 -1.67 16.86
C ASN A 214 14.60 -1.73 15.48
N SER A 215 13.84 -2.08 14.44
CA SER A 215 14.34 -2.22 13.06
C SER A 215 14.60 -0.89 12.35
N MET A 216 14.10 0.20 12.88
CA MET A 216 14.25 1.53 12.29
C MET A 216 15.66 2.10 12.54
N SER A 217 16.16 2.85 11.57
CA SER A 217 17.36 3.71 11.74
C SER A 217 17.07 4.84 12.73
N GLU A 218 18.11 5.50 13.25
CA GLU A 218 17.94 6.56 14.24
C GLU A 218 17.10 7.73 13.72
N HIS A 219 17.26 8.14 12.47
CA HIS A 219 16.43 9.23 11.91
C HIS A 219 14.97 8.81 11.71
N GLU A 220 14.67 7.53 11.40
CA GLU A 220 13.31 7.03 11.33
C GLU A 220 12.66 6.97 12.72
N LYS A 221 13.39 6.59 13.76
CA LYS A 221 12.92 6.67 15.16
C LYS A 221 12.62 8.11 15.58
N GLU A 222 13.44 9.08 15.17
CA GLU A 222 13.17 10.50 15.40
C GLU A 222 11.86 10.94 14.71
N HIS A 223 11.62 10.49 13.49
CA HIS A 223 10.37 10.79 12.79
C HIS A 223 9.14 10.17 13.49
N ILE A 224 9.27 8.96 14.03
CA ILE A 224 8.21 8.32 14.81
C ILE A 224 7.88 9.13 16.07
N ILE A 225 8.92 9.54 16.83
CA ILE A 225 8.77 10.37 18.02
C ILE A 225 8.08 11.70 17.69
N ALA A 226 8.52 12.35 16.62
CA ALA A 226 7.94 13.61 16.16
C ALA A 226 6.46 13.43 15.75
N ALA A 227 6.13 12.35 15.04
CA ALA A 227 4.77 12.06 14.61
C ALA A 227 3.82 11.83 15.80
N TYR A 228 4.22 11.01 16.78
CA TYR A 228 3.43 10.81 18.00
C TYR A 228 3.27 12.11 18.79
N SER A 229 4.34 12.88 18.95
CA SER A 229 4.28 14.17 19.64
C SER A 229 3.33 15.15 18.97
N PHE A 230 3.37 15.22 17.63
CA PHE A 230 2.50 16.08 16.83
C PHE A 230 1.02 15.69 16.95
N GLU A 231 0.68 14.40 16.80
CA GLU A 231 -0.70 13.94 16.87
C GLU A 231 -1.26 13.99 18.30
N LEU A 232 -0.50 13.53 19.29
CA LEU A 232 -0.94 13.58 20.68
C LEU A 232 -1.03 15.02 21.21
N GLY A 233 -0.24 15.95 20.67
CA GLY A 233 -0.32 17.39 20.97
C GLY A 233 -1.69 18.01 20.64
N LYS A 234 -2.43 17.43 19.70
CA LYS A 234 -3.80 17.85 19.33
C LYS A 234 -4.87 17.30 20.28
N VAL A 235 -4.55 16.30 21.09
CA VAL A 235 -5.50 15.69 22.02
C VAL A 235 -5.65 16.59 23.24
N GLU A 236 -6.80 17.17 23.44
CA GLU A 236 -7.08 18.14 24.50
C GLU A 236 -7.00 17.53 25.91
N ARG A 237 -7.39 16.27 26.05
CA ARG A 237 -7.50 15.58 27.36
C ARG A 237 -6.18 14.95 27.78
N GLU A 238 -5.56 15.49 28.80
CA GLU A 238 -4.27 15.03 29.32
C GLU A 238 -4.28 13.54 29.70
N PHE A 239 -5.35 13.05 30.33
CA PHE A 239 -5.40 11.64 30.74
C PHE A 239 -5.35 10.66 29.55
N ILE A 240 -5.82 11.08 28.36
CA ILE A 240 -5.73 10.26 27.12
C ILE A 240 -4.28 10.25 26.63
N ARG A 241 -3.62 11.41 26.60
CA ARG A 241 -2.19 11.50 26.26
C ARG A 241 -1.33 10.70 27.20
N ALA A 242 -1.60 10.82 28.51
CA ALA A 242 -0.89 10.07 29.55
C ALA A 242 -1.08 8.56 29.41
N ARG A 243 -2.29 8.09 29.10
CA ARG A 243 -2.57 6.68 28.84
C ARG A 243 -1.81 6.16 27.64
N GLU A 244 -1.81 6.89 26.53
CA GLU A 244 -1.07 6.50 25.32
C GLU A 244 0.42 6.35 25.62
N VAL A 245 1.01 7.30 26.32
CA VAL A 245 2.43 7.27 26.69
C VAL A 245 2.76 6.12 27.64
N ASN A 246 1.96 5.95 28.71
CA ASN A 246 2.28 5.00 29.79
C ASN A 246 1.84 3.56 29.50
N GLU A 247 0.71 3.37 28.80
CA GLU A 247 0.10 2.04 28.62
C GLU A 247 0.33 1.47 27.21
N ILE A 248 0.70 2.31 26.23
CA ILE A 248 0.98 1.88 24.87
C ILE A 248 2.47 2.07 24.56
N LEU A 249 2.96 3.31 24.43
CA LEU A 249 4.32 3.57 23.99
C LEU A 249 5.39 2.99 24.91
N ALA A 250 5.16 3.02 26.23
CA ALA A 250 6.09 2.46 27.21
C ALA A 250 6.24 0.94 27.13
N ASN A 251 5.25 0.25 26.53
CA ASN A 251 5.31 -1.20 26.30
C ASN A 251 5.96 -1.55 24.93
N ILE A 252 6.13 -0.57 24.06
CA ILE A 252 6.84 -0.73 22.78
C ILE A 252 8.34 -0.46 22.99
N ASP A 253 8.66 0.75 23.44
CA ASP A 253 10.02 1.17 23.77
C ASP A 253 9.99 2.30 24.81
N LEU A 254 10.79 2.14 25.85
CA LEU A 254 10.78 3.09 26.97
C LEU A 254 11.40 4.44 26.60
N GLN A 255 12.37 4.50 25.68
CA GLN A 255 12.96 5.75 25.24
C GLN A 255 12.02 6.52 24.32
N LEU A 256 11.30 5.82 23.42
CA LEU A 256 10.21 6.39 22.64
C LEU A 256 9.19 7.08 23.56
N ALA A 257 8.68 6.35 24.55
CA ALA A 257 7.68 6.87 25.48
C ALA A 257 8.18 8.08 26.31
N LYS A 258 9.42 8.03 26.81
CA LYS A 258 10.03 9.15 27.57
C LYS A 258 10.15 10.41 26.73
N ARG A 259 10.61 10.30 25.49
CA ARG A 259 10.78 11.44 24.60
C ARG A 259 9.45 12.05 24.16
N VAL A 260 8.47 11.22 23.89
CA VAL A 260 7.10 11.72 23.59
C VAL A 260 6.48 12.39 24.83
N ALA A 261 6.66 11.81 26.04
CA ALA A 261 6.21 12.43 27.28
C ALA A 261 6.84 13.82 27.49
N GLU A 262 8.16 13.95 27.30
CA GLU A 262 8.88 15.22 27.41
C GLU A 262 8.30 16.27 26.45
N ASN A 263 8.10 15.91 25.18
CA ASN A 263 7.54 16.80 24.18
C ASN A 263 6.09 17.25 24.49
N LEU A 264 5.34 16.42 25.22
CA LEU A 264 3.96 16.70 25.63
C LEU A 264 3.85 17.38 27.02
N GLY A 265 4.97 17.56 27.72
CA GLY A 265 4.98 18.08 29.08
C GLY A 265 4.37 17.14 30.12
N LEU A 266 4.46 15.81 29.88
CA LEU A 266 3.94 14.76 30.75
C LEU A 266 5.05 14.14 31.59
N PRO A 267 4.76 13.55 32.77
CA PRO A 267 5.72 12.76 33.50
C PRO A 267 6.24 11.59 32.67
N ALA A 268 7.57 11.42 32.64
CA ALA A 268 8.21 10.35 31.90
C ALA A 268 7.94 8.98 32.56
N PRO A 269 7.53 7.95 31.82
CA PRO A 269 7.38 6.60 32.36
C PRO A 269 8.72 6.00 32.78
N THR A 270 8.72 5.18 33.82
CA THR A 270 9.91 4.49 34.32
C THR A 270 9.98 3.03 33.89
N GLN A 271 8.86 2.46 33.51
CA GLN A 271 8.73 1.06 33.06
C GLN A 271 7.47 0.90 32.22
N GLY A 272 7.38 -0.19 31.45
CA GLY A 272 6.14 -0.63 30.81
C GLY A 272 5.14 -1.15 31.84
N THR A 273 3.87 -1.24 31.43
CA THR A 273 2.77 -1.74 32.27
C THR A 273 2.48 -3.23 32.04
N VAL A 274 3.02 -3.80 30.98
CA VAL A 274 2.88 -5.20 30.60
C VAL A 274 4.26 -5.85 30.56
N GLU A 275 4.36 -7.11 30.99
CA GLU A 275 5.58 -7.87 30.80
C GLU A 275 5.85 -8.09 29.32
N ALA A 276 7.03 -7.71 28.84
CA ALA A 276 7.41 -7.87 27.47
C ALA A 276 7.46 -9.36 27.10
N ARG A 277 6.74 -9.75 26.06
CA ARG A 277 6.86 -11.10 25.51
C ARG A 277 8.25 -11.29 24.93
N LYS A 278 8.89 -12.39 25.27
CA LYS A 278 10.14 -12.80 24.63
C LYS A 278 9.82 -13.32 23.25
N THR A 279 10.41 -12.68 22.24
CA THR A 279 10.34 -13.10 20.85
C THR A 279 11.68 -13.68 20.42
N SER A 280 11.67 -14.63 19.52
CA SER A 280 12.88 -15.21 18.92
C SER A 280 13.58 -14.24 17.98
N PHE A 281 12.87 -13.19 17.56
CA PHE A 281 13.31 -12.24 16.55
C PHE A 281 12.85 -10.82 16.90
N ASP A 282 13.78 -9.90 17.13
CA ASP A 282 13.53 -8.55 17.63
C ASP A 282 14.05 -7.43 16.71
N HIS A 283 14.62 -7.77 15.56
CA HIS A 283 15.16 -6.82 14.59
C HIS A 283 15.11 -7.40 13.16
N SER A 284 14.53 -6.66 12.22
CA SER A 284 14.44 -6.97 10.79
C SER A 284 14.90 -5.77 9.95
N PRO A 285 16.11 -5.79 9.38
CA PRO A 285 16.61 -4.73 8.49
C PRO A 285 15.69 -4.46 7.28
N ALA A 286 14.96 -5.46 6.82
CA ALA A 286 14.02 -5.34 5.70
C ALA A 286 12.84 -4.38 6.00
N LEU A 287 12.53 -4.10 7.27
CA LEU A 287 11.47 -3.17 7.66
C LEU A 287 11.87 -1.70 7.54
N SER A 288 13.17 -1.38 7.54
CA SER A 288 13.65 -0.01 7.40
C SER A 288 13.65 0.43 5.94
N GLN A 289 12.91 1.48 5.64
CA GLN A 289 12.89 2.05 4.29
C GLN A 289 14.23 2.72 3.90
N ALA A 290 15.04 3.11 4.88
CA ALA A 290 16.36 3.64 4.64
C ALA A 290 17.29 2.64 3.92
N ASN A 291 17.04 1.34 4.12
CA ASN A 291 17.77 0.25 3.45
C ASN A 291 17.28 -0.03 2.02
N LEU A 292 16.15 0.56 1.61
CA LEU A 292 15.51 0.32 0.31
C LEU A 292 15.63 1.52 -0.64
N LEU A 293 16.38 2.57 -0.26
CA LEU A 293 16.53 3.76 -1.08
C LEU A 293 17.35 3.44 -2.33
N PRO A 294 16.89 3.83 -3.53
CA PRO A 294 17.68 3.67 -4.75
C PRO A 294 18.91 4.60 -4.71
N GLU A 295 20.06 4.10 -5.13
CA GLU A 295 21.32 4.86 -5.24
C GLU A 295 21.38 5.73 -6.51
N ASN A 296 20.26 6.31 -6.94
CA ASN A 296 20.19 7.16 -8.13
C ASN A 296 19.11 8.23 -7.97
N ILE A 297 19.13 9.20 -8.87
CA ILE A 297 18.18 10.32 -8.92
C ILE A 297 17.09 10.16 -10.01
N LYS A 298 16.95 8.98 -10.57
CA LYS A 298 15.95 8.71 -11.60
C LYS A 298 14.56 9.11 -11.11
N THR A 299 13.79 9.76 -11.98
CA THR A 299 12.44 10.29 -11.74
C THR A 299 12.35 11.49 -10.77
N ARG A 300 13.46 11.94 -10.18
CA ARG A 300 13.47 13.10 -9.30
C ARG A 300 13.16 14.39 -10.06
N LYS A 301 12.40 15.28 -9.43
CA LYS A 301 11.97 16.56 -10.01
C LYS A 301 12.80 17.71 -9.41
N VAL A 302 13.53 18.43 -10.26
CA VAL A 302 14.38 19.55 -9.83
C VAL A 302 13.83 20.86 -10.38
N ALA A 303 13.52 21.80 -9.48
CA ALA A 303 13.16 23.15 -9.86
C ALA A 303 14.42 23.97 -10.23
N ILE A 304 14.46 24.53 -11.43
CA ILE A 304 15.49 25.49 -11.83
C ILE A 304 14.85 26.88 -11.77
N LEU A 305 15.31 27.74 -10.84
CA LEU A 305 14.78 29.08 -10.69
C LEU A 305 15.51 30.06 -11.60
N ALA A 306 14.78 30.76 -12.47
CA ALA A 306 15.36 31.67 -13.43
C ALA A 306 14.67 33.06 -13.38
N ALA A 307 15.47 34.10 -13.54
CA ALA A 307 15.02 35.47 -13.74
C ALA A 307 15.79 36.11 -14.92
N ASN A 308 15.40 37.32 -15.30
CA ASN A 308 16.14 38.03 -16.34
C ASN A 308 17.61 38.25 -15.91
N GLY A 309 18.54 37.99 -16.84
CA GLY A 309 19.97 38.05 -16.59
C GLY A 309 20.60 36.70 -16.22
N VAL A 310 19.83 35.64 -16.17
CA VAL A 310 20.27 34.29 -15.78
C VAL A 310 21.31 33.72 -16.77
N ASP A 311 22.24 32.92 -16.25
CA ASP A 311 23.18 32.15 -17.09
C ASP A 311 22.45 30.99 -17.80
N GLY A 312 22.17 31.21 -19.09
CA GLY A 312 21.51 30.19 -19.92
C GLY A 312 22.36 28.94 -20.15
N ALA A 313 23.70 29.06 -20.18
CA ALA A 313 24.58 27.92 -20.36
C ALA A 313 24.59 26.99 -19.12
N ALA A 314 24.52 27.56 -17.92
CA ALA A 314 24.39 26.80 -16.68
C ALA A 314 23.06 26.05 -16.63
N ILE A 315 21.95 26.66 -17.09
CA ILE A 315 20.63 26.00 -17.19
C ILE A 315 20.70 24.81 -18.14
N ASP A 316 21.23 25.00 -19.34
CA ASP A 316 21.33 23.94 -20.37
C ASP A 316 22.20 22.78 -19.88
N ALA A 317 23.32 23.08 -19.23
CA ALA A 317 24.21 22.07 -18.64
C ALA A 317 23.51 21.26 -17.55
N MET A 318 22.77 21.93 -16.66
CA MET A 318 22.02 21.26 -15.58
C MET A 318 20.88 20.40 -16.17
N LYS A 319 20.07 20.92 -17.07
CA LYS A 319 19.01 20.14 -17.74
C LYS A 319 19.58 18.89 -18.40
N LYS A 320 20.72 19.02 -19.10
CA LYS A 320 21.37 17.89 -19.77
C LYS A 320 21.90 16.85 -18.75
N ALA A 321 22.51 17.30 -17.68
CA ALA A 321 23.01 16.40 -16.64
C ALA A 321 21.86 15.63 -15.95
N LEU A 322 20.80 16.33 -15.56
CA LEU A 322 19.61 15.69 -14.95
C LEU A 322 18.95 14.68 -15.89
N ALA A 323 18.78 15.04 -17.15
CA ALA A 323 18.20 14.13 -18.15
C ALA A 323 19.06 12.89 -18.39
N ALA A 324 20.40 13.00 -18.33
CA ALA A 324 21.31 11.86 -18.45
C ALA A 324 21.15 10.84 -17.32
N GLU A 325 20.76 11.30 -16.12
CA GLU A 325 20.49 10.48 -14.93
C GLU A 325 19.01 10.11 -14.80
N GLY A 326 18.17 10.45 -15.79
CA GLY A 326 16.72 10.15 -15.77
C GLY A 326 15.91 11.01 -14.81
N ALA A 327 16.45 12.15 -14.36
CA ALA A 327 15.74 13.13 -13.55
C ALA A 327 15.06 14.21 -14.41
N HIS A 328 14.04 14.86 -13.87
CA HIS A 328 13.26 15.88 -14.55
C HIS A 328 13.62 17.28 -14.06
N ALA A 329 13.94 18.17 -15.00
CA ALA A 329 14.15 19.58 -14.73
C ALA A 329 12.92 20.40 -15.13
N LYS A 330 12.46 21.28 -14.24
CA LYS A 330 11.41 22.29 -14.53
C LYS A 330 11.99 23.68 -14.37
N LEU A 331 11.96 24.47 -15.44
CA LEU A 331 12.41 25.85 -15.41
C LEU A 331 11.28 26.77 -14.93
N LEU A 332 11.46 27.41 -13.80
CA LEU A 332 10.46 28.28 -13.18
C LEU A 332 10.92 29.75 -13.29
N GLY A 333 10.03 30.60 -13.78
CA GLY A 333 10.23 32.05 -13.85
C GLY A 333 9.40 32.82 -12.82
N PRO A 334 9.62 34.13 -12.64
CA PRO A 334 8.75 34.98 -11.84
C PRO A 334 7.31 35.01 -12.36
N THR A 335 7.16 34.86 -13.68
CA THR A 335 5.88 34.76 -14.40
C THR A 335 5.97 33.63 -15.42
N SER A 336 4.89 33.28 -16.08
CA SER A 336 4.88 32.31 -17.19
C SER A 336 5.44 32.90 -18.53
N ALA A 337 5.87 34.17 -18.53
CA ALA A 337 6.52 34.76 -19.68
C ALA A 337 7.99 34.30 -19.76
N PRO A 338 8.56 34.22 -20.99
CA PRO A 338 9.98 33.91 -21.18
C PRO A 338 10.90 34.87 -20.41
N VAL A 339 11.97 34.35 -19.82
CA VAL A 339 13.05 35.15 -19.24
C VAL A 339 14.17 35.43 -20.25
N LYS A 340 14.90 36.52 -20.05
CA LYS A 340 16.06 36.83 -20.88
C LYS A 340 17.32 36.33 -20.17
N THR A 341 18.15 35.60 -20.88
CA THR A 341 19.48 35.19 -20.42
C THR A 341 20.47 36.37 -20.41
N ALA A 342 21.59 36.22 -19.73
CA ALA A 342 22.65 37.23 -19.69
C ALA A 342 23.17 37.63 -21.05
N ASP A 343 23.17 36.73 -22.03
CA ASP A 343 23.54 36.99 -23.45
C ASP A 343 22.35 37.52 -24.27
N GLY A 344 21.23 37.84 -23.67
CA GLY A 344 20.05 38.47 -24.28
C GLY A 344 19.10 37.55 -25.03
N LYS A 345 19.31 36.25 -25.02
CA LYS A 345 18.40 35.27 -25.63
C LYS A 345 17.10 35.13 -24.81
N SER A 346 16.02 34.84 -25.51
CA SER A 346 14.75 34.53 -24.85
C SER A 346 14.69 33.06 -24.51
N LEU A 347 14.43 32.74 -23.21
CA LEU A 347 14.34 31.39 -22.68
C LEU A 347 12.92 31.15 -22.18
N PRO A 348 12.14 30.27 -22.81
CA PRO A 348 10.80 29.93 -22.33
C PRO A 348 10.89 29.21 -20.96
N VAL A 349 9.96 29.53 -20.07
CA VAL A 349 9.82 28.86 -18.77
C VAL A 349 8.69 27.85 -18.81
N ASP A 350 8.81 26.79 -18.00
CA ASP A 350 7.79 25.73 -17.93
C ASP A 350 6.56 26.19 -17.11
N ALA A 351 6.79 27.02 -16.07
CA ALA A 351 5.75 27.61 -15.24
C ALA A 351 6.25 28.84 -14.47
N SER A 352 5.32 29.56 -13.83
CA SER A 352 5.66 30.59 -12.85
C SER A 352 5.93 29.97 -11.47
N MET A 353 6.75 30.62 -10.64
CA MET A 353 7.00 30.22 -9.25
C MET A 353 5.71 30.25 -8.42
N GLU A 354 4.80 31.19 -8.69
CA GLU A 354 3.49 31.25 -8.02
C GLU A 354 2.54 30.12 -8.44
N GLY A 355 2.67 29.63 -9.68
CA GLY A 355 1.82 28.56 -10.24
C GLY A 355 2.32 27.14 -9.95
N MET A 356 3.51 26.99 -9.33
CA MET A 356 4.11 25.69 -9.10
C MET A 356 4.51 25.54 -7.62
N PRO A 357 3.82 24.69 -6.86
CA PRO A 357 4.12 24.54 -5.43
C PRO A 357 5.48 23.87 -5.22
N SER A 358 6.25 24.41 -4.26
CA SER A 358 7.61 23.90 -3.96
C SER A 358 7.65 22.43 -3.55
N VAL A 359 6.56 21.94 -2.98
CA VAL A 359 6.43 20.57 -2.43
C VAL A 359 6.50 19.47 -3.49
N ILE A 360 6.29 19.77 -4.77
CA ILE A 360 6.40 18.77 -5.86
C ILE A 360 7.84 18.56 -6.35
N PHE A 361 8.81 19.29 -5.81
CA PHE A 361 10.21 19.20 -6.19
C PHE A 361 11.06 18.56 -5.10
N ASP A 362 11.96 17.67 -5.52
CA ASP A 362 12.94 17.02 -4.64
C ASP A 362 14.15 17.93 -4.36
N ALA A 363 14.45 18.83 -5.28
CA ALA A 363 15.57 19.75 -5.15
C ALA A 363 15.34 21.07 -5.93
N VAL A 364 16.17 22.07 -5.60
CA VAL A 364 16.18 23.38 -6.25
C VAL A 364 17.57 23.69 -6.74
N PHE A 365 17.70 24.16 -7.99
CA PHE A 365 18.89 24.70 -8.56
C PHE A 365 18.71 26.18 -8.89
N VAL A 366 19.60 27.02 -8.38
CA VAL A 366 19.63 28.47 -8.67
C VAL A 366 20.88 28.76 -9.49
N PRO A 367 20.75 28.92 -10.84
CA PRO A 367 21.88 29.28 -11.67
C PRO A 367 22.36 30.69 -11.37
N GLY A 368 23.65 30.95 -11.61
CA GLY A 368 24.22 32.28 -11.54
C GLY A 368 23.66 33.21 -12.63
N GLY A 369 23.92 34.50 -12.50
CA GLY A 369 23.55 35.54 -13.45
C GLY A 369 24.50 36.70 -13.36
#